data_e6140f29336a4ae0d2c225bd926b85f2
#
_entry.id   e6140f29336a4ae0d2c225bd926b85f2
#
_cell.length_a   1.000
_cell.length_b   1.000
_cell.length_c   1.000
_cell.angle_alpha   90.00
_cell.angle_beta   90.00
_cell.angle_gamma   90.00
#
_symmetry.space_group_name_H-M   'P 1'
#
loop_
_entity.id
_entity.type
_entity.pdbx_description
1 polymer ?
#
loop_
_entity_poly.entity_id
_entity_poly.type
_entity_poly.pdbx_seq_one_letter_code
_entity_poly.pdbx_strand_id
1 'polypeptide(L)'
;GVTSETTPLRDKVNGTGAYKLESWTPGEQKVLVRNANWWRTEPTFPGGPTQPTIDRIVEKGISEWGTRYAMLQAGDADIAAVPGESFAQVDPMVGEWCEYNAETDGFDCEIKSDQPLRLFKGMPSATRTDAFFTFNINAEGGNNYIGSGQLDGNGIPPDFFSDIHVRKAFNYCFDWDAYINDALNGEAVQVSGFLIPGMIGYDPNGPKYTHDPDKCAAELQQAWDGQVWEKGFRMQIAYNTGNVTRQTVAQILQANFADIDPKFQVEIIGLPWPSFLAAQRASKLPIFISGWIEDLHDPHNWAQPFLVGTYASRQMLPQEMYDEFLALVNAGVSETDNDKRAEIYQQATAKDYEYAPAIRLAVATGRHYQQRWVGGYYYNPIYGWDNRFYTLTKQ
;
A
#
# COMPACT_ATOMS: atom_id res chain seq x y z
N GLY A 1 20.00 25.28 2.26
CA GLY A 1 18.70 24.73 1.97
C GLY A 1 17.70 25.80 1.64
N VAL A 2 16.93 25.61 0.59
CA VAL A 2 15.85 26.51 0.18
C VAL A 2 14.67 26.25 1.11
N THR A 3 14.20 27.24 1.87
CA THR A 3 13.05 27.08 2.75
C THR A 3 11.74 27.31 1.98
N SER A 4 10.64 26.69 2.43
CA SER A 4 9.31 26.77 1.77
C SER A 4 8.78 28.20 1.58
N GLU A 5 9.23 29.16 2.39
CA GLU A 5 8.79 30.55 2.37
C GLU A 5 9.55 31.42 1.35
N THR A 6 10.74 30.99 0.92
CA THR A 6 11.61 31.76 0.03
C THR A 6 11.85 31.09 -1.33
N THR A 7 11.06 30.06 -1.67
CA THR A 7 11.32 29.28 -2.88
C THR A 7 10.73 29.96 -4.11
N PRO A 8 11.55 30.62 -4.95
CA PRO A 8 11.09 31.18 -6.23
C PRO A 8 10.69 30.11 -7.24
N LEU A 9 10.80 28.82 -6.88
CA LEU A 9 10.53 27.64 -7.70
C LEU A 9 9.19 26.96 -7.39
N ARG A 10 8.38 27.48 -6.47
CA ARG A 10 7.09 26.88 -6.14
C ARG A 10 6.20 26.67 -7.38
N ASP A 11 6.20 27.65 -8.29
CA ASP A 11 5.40 27.67 -9.51
C ASP A 11 6.27 27.56 -10.78
N LYS A 12 7.53 27.16 -10.64
CA LYS A 12 8.50 27.06 -11.73
C LYS A 12 9.24 25.74 -11.67
N VAL A 13 9.54 25.20 -12.82
CA VAL A 13 10.34 23.98 -12.98
C VAL A 13 11.70 24.34 -13.55
N ASN A 14 12.77 23.94 -12.87
CA ASN A 14 14.15 24.08 -13.34
C ASN A 14 14.76 22.68 -13.49
N GLY A 15 14.09 21.81 -14.24
CA GLY A 15 14.49 20.44 -14.50
C GLY A 15 15.07 20.26 -15.91
N THR A 16 15.70 19.11 -16.12
CA THR A 16 16.29 18.70 -17.40
C THR A 16 15.43 17.68 -18.17
N GLY A 17 14.14 17.59 -17.80
CA GLY A 17 13.21 16.58 -18.33
C GLY A 17 12.77 16.83 -19.78
N ALA A 18 12.07 15.82 -20.32
CA ALA A 18 11.54 15.83 -21.68
C ALA A 18 10.40 16.86 -21.88
N TYR A 19 9.78 17.29 -20.79
CA TYR A 19 8.69 18.27 -20.80
C TYR A 19 8.99 19.44 -19.86
N LYS A 20 8.39 20.60 -20.17
CA LYS A 20 8.41 21.82 -19.37
C LYS A 20 7.02 22.10 -18.84
N LEU A 21 6.92 22.64 -17.64
CA LEU A 21 5.66 23.11 -17.08
C LEU A 21 5.23 24.40 -17.82
N GLU A 22 4.04 24.38 -18.43
CA GLU A 22 3.42 25.55 -19.04
C GLU A 22 2.57 26.28 -18.00
N SER A 23 1.72 25.54 -17.28
CA SER A 23 0.87 26.08 -16.21
C SER A 23 0.52 25.01 -15.18
N TRP A 24 0.23 25.45 -13.96
CA TRP A 24 -0.23 24.61 -12.88
C TRP A 24 -1.21 25.35 -11.97
N THR A 25 -2.43 24.81 -11.85
CA THR A 25 -3.41 25.20 -10.86
C THR A 25 -3.54 24.05 -9.88
N PRO A 26 -3.00 24.18 -8.64
CA PRO A 26 -3.01 23.08 -7.66
C PRO A 26 -4.41 22.52 -7.44
N GLY A 27 -4.54 21.18 -7.51
CA GLY A 27 -5.80 20.46 -7.35
C GLY A 27 -6.72 20.44 -8.58
N GLU A 28 -6.44 21.24 -9.61
CA GLU A 28 -7.28 21.33 -10.80
C GLU A 28 -6.57 20.79 -12.06
N GLN A 29 -5.45 21.40 -12.44
CA GLN A 29 -4.82 21.08 -13.72
C GLN A 29 -3.33 21.38 -13.73
N LYS A 30 -2.57 20.49 -14.39
CA LYS A 30 -1.17 20.71 -14.76
C LYS A 30 -1.03 20.56 -16.28
N VAL A 31 -0.35 21.51 -16.92
CA VAL A 31 -0.09 21.49 -18.35
C VAL A 31 1.40 21.42 -18.60
N LEU A 32 1.81 20.43 -19.36
CA LEU A 32 3.20 20.20 -19.75
C LEU A 32 3.33 20.36 -21.27
N VAL A 33 4.42 20.96 -21.72
CA VAL A 33 4.76 21.10 -23.14
C VAL A 33 6.12 20.47 -23.43
N ARG A 34 6.28 19.93 -24.62
CA ARG A 34 7.52 19.29 -25.07
C ARG A 34 8.72 20.22 -24.94
N ASN A 35 9.80 19.70 -24.36
CA ASN A 35 11.08 20.41 -24.32
C ASN A 35 11.86 20.14 -25.60
N ALA A 36 11.78 21.06 -26.57
CA ALA A 36 12.51 20.94 -27.84
C ALA A 36 14.05 20.87 -27.67
N ASN A 37 14.56 21.30 -26.53
CA ASN A 37 15.99 21.26 -26.21
C ASN A 37 16.32 20.14 -25.21
N TRP A 38 15.51 19.08 -25.16
CA TRP A 38 15.84 17.95 -24.31
C TRP A 38 17.16 17.31 -24.75
N TRP A 39 18.05 17.16 -23.78
CA TRP A 39 19.44 16.78 -24.02
C TRP A 39 19.68 15.33 -24.42
N ARG A 40 18.69 14.43 -24.15
CA ARG A 40 18.86 13.01 -24.36
C ARG A 40 18.82 12.67 -25.85
N THR A 41 19.82 11.90 -26.29
CA THR A 41 19.94 11.42 -27.68
C THR A 41 19.74 9.91 -27.80
N GLU A 42 19.86 9.19 -26.65
CA GLU A 42 19.70 7.74 -26.59
C GLU A 42 18.42 7.36 -25.82
N PRO A 43 17.76 6.24 -26.18
CA PRO A 43 16.60 5.76 -25.45
C PRO A 43 16.96 5.41 -24.00
N THR A 44 15.98 5.52 -23.07
CA THR A 44 16.17 5.18 -21.66
C THR A 44 16.06 3.67 -21.39
N PHE A 45 15.54 2.91 -22.34
CA PHE A 45 15.42 1.46 -22.30
C PHE A 45 15.46 0.92 -23.73
N PRO A 46 15.79 -0.36 -23.95
CA PRO A 46 15.83 -0.97 -25.27
C PRO A 46 14.50 -0.84 -26.03
N GLY A 47 14.53 -0.32 -27.25
CA GLY A 47 13.33 -0.10 -28.08
C GLY A 47 12.50 1.14 -27.71
N GLY A 48 12.88 1.90 -26.70
CA GLY A 48 12.21 3.15 -26.33
C GLY A 48 12.48 4.29 -27.32
N PRO A 49 11.69 5.38 -27.27
CA PRO A 49 11.91 6.56 -28.08
C PRO A 49 13.13 7.36 -27.60
N THR A 50 13.80 8.04 -28.53
CA THR A 50 14.88 8.98 -28.22
C THR A 50 14.34 10.37 -27.88
N GLN A 51 13.16 10.73 -28.38
CA GLN A 51 12.51 12.01 -28.20
C GLN A 51 10.99 11.84 -27.97
N PRO A 52 10.35 12.69 -27.16
CA PRO A 52 8.90 12.66 -27.00
C PRO A 52 8.18 13.05 -28.28
N THR A 53 7.08 12.37 -28.60
CA THR A 53 6.25 12.62 -29.78
C THR A 53 5.02 13.47 -29.48
N ILE A 54 4.57 13.52 -28.22
CA ILE A 54 3.42 14.30 -27.78
C ILE A 54 3.88 15.72 -27.47
N ASP A 55 3.25 16.72 -28.11
CA ASP A 55 3.64 18.12 -27.92
C ASP A 55 3.13 18.74 -26.62
N ARG A 56 1.93 18.31 -26.18
CA ARG A 56 1.25 18.91 -25.04
C ARG A 56 0.48 17.86 -24.23
N ILE A 57 0.65 17.89 -22.91
CA ILE A 57 -0.01 17.01 -21.96
C ILE A 57 -0.83 17.86 -21.00
N VAL A 58 -2.10 17.47 -20.82
CA VAL A 58 -3.00 18.10 -19.85
C VAL A 58 -3.38 17.05 -18.81
N GLU A 59 -2.90 17.24 -17.60
CA GLU A 59 -3.23 16.39 -16.46
C GLU A 59 -4.27 17.10 -15.60
N LYS A 60 -5.46 16.52 -15.44
CA LYS A 60 -6.59 17.10 -14.70
C LYS A 60 -6.80 16.37 -13.37
N GLY A 61 -6.93 17.12 -12.29
CA GLY A 61 -7.28 16.64 -10.96
C GLY A 61 -8.81 16.57 -10.81
N ILE A 62 -9.42 15.44 -11.18
CA ILE A 62 -10.88 15.24 -11.07
C ILE A 62 -11.12 14.19 -10.00
N SER A 63 -11.65 14.58 -8.84
CA SER A 63 -11.93 13.67 -7.72
C SER A 63 -13.15 12.77 -7.98
N GLU A 64 -14.17 13.30 -8.64
CA GLU A 64 -15.43 12.61 -8.93
C GLU A 64 -15.26 11.51 -9.99
N TRP A 65 -15.53 10.25 -9.59
CA TRP A 65 -15.42 9.12 -10.48
C TRP A 65 -16.35 9.20 -11.68
N GLY A 66 -17.61 9.56 -11.48
CA GLY A 66 -18.60 9.68 -12.58
C GLY A 66 -18.15 10.62 -13.69
N THR A 67 -17.46 11.71 -13.36
CA THR A 67 -16.89 12.65 -14.34
C THR A 67 -15.71 12.02 -15.09
N ARG A 68 -14.78 11.36 -14.39
CA ARG A 68 -13.65 10.65 -15.04
C ARG A 68 -14.14 9.55 -15.97
N TYR A 69 -15.14 8.79 -15.53
CA TYR A 69 -15.76 7.73 -16.31
C TYR A 69 -16.41 8.26 -17.60
N ALA A 70 -17.21 9.34 -17.49
CA ALA A 70 -17.83 9.96 -18.64
C ALA A 70 -16.81 10.47 -19.66
N MET A 71 -15.71 11.08 -19.21
CA MET A 71 -14.62 11.53 -20.08
C MET A 71 -13.90 10.36 -20.77
N LEU A 72 -13.65 9.27 -20.01
CA LEU A 72 -13.04 8.07 -20.58
C LEU A 72 -13.94 7.42 -21.64
N GLN A 73 -15.25 7.35 -21.37
CA GLN A 73 -16.26 6.81 -22.27
C GLN A 73 -16.43 7.65 -23.55
N ALA A 74 -16.40 8.96 -23.41
CA ALA A 74 -16.51 9.89 -24.55
C ALA A 74 -15.22 9.98 -25.39
N GLY A 75 -14.08 9.48 -24.89
CA GLY A 75 -12.77 9.66 -25.53
C GLY A 75 -12.13 11.03 -25.27
N ASP A 76 -12.69 11.82 -24.33
CA ASP A 76 -12.14 13.11 -23.89
C ASP A 76 -10.93 12.94 -22.96
N ALA A 77 -10.77 11.75 -22.37
CA ALA A 77 -9.61 11.34 -21.61
C ALA A 77 -8.88 10.22 -22.36
N ASP A 78 -7.60 10.42 -22.60
CA ASP A 78 -6.71 9.40 -23.18
C ASP A 78 -6.39 8.30 -22.17
N ILE A 79 -6.22 8.68 -20.91
CA ILE A 79 -5.89 7.82 -19.76
C ILE A 79 -6.72 8.28 -18.58
N ALA A 80 -7.23 7.35 -17.78
CA ALA A 80 -7.91 7.68 -16.53
C ALA A 80 -7.53 6.69 -15.43
N ALA A 81 -7.31 7.20 -14.21
CA ALA A 81 -7.23 6.37 -13.02
C ALA A 81 -8.62 5.83 -12.67
N VAL A 82 -8.77 4.51 -12.71
CA VAL A 82 -10.00 3.79 -12.39
C VAL A 82 -9.88 3.24 -10.97
N PRO A 83 -10.80 3.57 -10.05
CA PRO A 83 -10.77 3.00 -8.72
C PRO A 83 -11.18 1.52 -8.74
N GLY A 84 -10.66 0.71 -7.81
CA GLY A 84 -10.85 -0.75 -7.79
C GLY A 84 -12.31 -1.19 -7.79
N GLU A 85 -13.16 -0.51 -7.05
CA GLU A 85 -14.60 -0.73 -6.99
C GLU A 85 -15.34 -0.46 -8.32
N SER A 86 -14.67 0.18 -9.27
CA SER A 86 -15.24 0.54 -10.58
C SER A 86 -14.69 -0.28 -11.75
N PHE A 87 -13.81 -1.25 -11.50
CA PHE A 87 -13.26 -2.10 -12.57
C PHE A 87 -14.36 -2.80 -13.38
N ALA A 88 -15.36 -3.38 -12.70
CA ALA A 88 -16.48 -4.04 -13.36
C ALA A 88 -17.32 -3.10 -14.25
N GLN A 89 -17.28 -1.79 -14.01
CA GLN A 89 -17.94 -0.79 -14.85
C GLN A 89 -17.16 -0.48 -16.12
N VAL A 90 -15.82 -0.53 -16.07
CA VAL A 90 -14.92 -0.13 -17.16
C VAL A 90 -14.53 -1.33 -18.03
N ASP A 91 -14.34 -2.52 -17.44
CA ASP A 91 -13.90 -3.72 -18.14
C ASP A 91 -14.74 -4.06 -19.41
N PRO A 92 -16.08 -3.85 -19.46
CA PRO A 92 -16.87 -4.03 -20.68
C PRO A 92 -16.46 -3.10 -21.85
N MET A 93 -15.75 -2.02 -21.59
CA MET A 93 -15.24 -1.08 -22.60
C MET A 93 -13.86 -1.46 -23.11
N VAL A 94 -13.23 -2.53 -22.57
CA VAL A 94 -11.89 -2.98 -22.93
C VAL A 94 -11.95 -3.89 -24.17
N GLY A 95 -11.35 -3.45 -25.26
CA GLY A 95 -11.18 -4.23 -26.48
C GLY A 95 -9.87 -5.00 -26.54
N GLU A 96 -8.83 -4.47 -25.90
CA GLU A 96 -7.48 -5.06 -25.92
C GLU A 96 -6.99 -5.28 -24.49
N TRP A 97 -6.68 -6.53 -24.15
CA TRP A 97 -6.24 -6.98 -22.83
C TRP A 97 -4.77 -7.34 -22.87
N CYS A 98 -3.96 -6.73 -22.01
CA CYS A 98 -2.53 -6.92 -21.92
C CYS A 98 -2.17 -7.40 -20.51
N GLU A 99 -1.78 -8.67 -20.39
CA GLU A 99 -1.32 -9.27 -19.14
C GLU A 99 0.19 -9.07 -19.00
N TYR A 100 0.65 -8.67 -17.82
CA TYR A 100 2.08 -8.57 -17.54
C TYR A 100 2.72 -9.96 -17.54
N ASN A 101 3.82 -10.07 -18.27
CA ASN A 101 4.62 -11.29 -18.36
C ASN A 101 5.98 -11.06 -17.67
N ALA A 102 6.16 -11.70 -16.52
CA ALA A 102 7.38 -11.56 -15.72
C ALA A 102 8.63 -12.18 -16.38
N GLU A 103 8.47 -13.11 -17.33
CA GLU A 103 9.60 -13.73 -18.02
C GLU A 103 10.22 -12.78 -19.04
N THR A 104 9.38 -11.96 -19.67
CA THR A 104 9.80 -11.02 -20.72
C THR A 104 9.93 -9.58 -20.24
N ASP A 105 9.52 -9.31 -18.99
CA ASP A 105 9.34 -7.96 -18.42
C ASP A 105 8.53 -7.05 -19.39
N GLY A 106 7.46 -7.62 -19.90
CA GLY A 106 6.62 -7.01 -20.94
C GLY A 106 5.15 -7.35 -20.77
N PHE A 107 4.40 -7.24 -21.86
CA PHE A 107 2.97 -7.54 -21.87
C PHE A 107 2.59 -8.45 -23.03
N ASP A 108 1.80 -9.47 -22.74
CA ASP A 108 1.13 -10.29 -23.72
C ASP A 108 -0.26 -9.71 -23.96
N CYS A 109 -0.51 -9.17 -25.15
CA CYS A 109 -1.73 -8.47 -25.50
C CYS A 109 -2.61 -9.28 -26.46
N GLU A 110 -3.93 -9.30 -26.17
CA GLU A 110 -4.96 -9.94 -26.98
C GLU A 110 -6.09 -8.96 -27.28
N ILE A 111 -6.47 -8.84 -28.56
CA ILE A 111 -7.65 -8.08 -28.99
C ILE A 111 -8.87 -9.00 -28.89
N LYS A 112 -9.79 -8.71 -27.98
CA LYS A 112 -11.02 -9.50 -27.75
C LYS A 112 -12.26 -8.89 -28.38
N SER A 113 -12.25 -7.58 -28.66
CA SER A 113 -13.37 -6.88 -29.30
C SER A 113 -12.92 -5.53 -29.88
N ASP A 114 -13.87 -4.84 -30.54
CA ASP A 114 -13.66 -3.49 -31.11
C ASP A 114 -13.84 -2.36 -30.06
N GLN A 115 -14.00 -2.69 -28.78
CA GLN A 115 -14.15 -1.70 -27.73
C GLN A 115 -12.93 -0.76 -27.64
N PRO A 116 -13.14 0.50 -27.19
CA PRO A 116 -12.14 1.56 -27.37
C PRO A 116 -10.94 1.47 -26.44
N LEU A 117 -11.04 0.77 -25.31
CA LEU A 117 -9.99 0.79 -24.31
C LEU A 117 -8.99 -0.37 -24.46
N ARG A 118 -7.78 -0.11 -24.01
CA ARG A 118 -6.74 -1.09 -23.69
C ARG A 118 -6.54 -1.12 -22.19
N LEU A 119 -6.45 -2.32 -21.62
CA LEU A 119 -6.13 -2.56 -20.22
C LEU A 119 -4.77 -3.27 -20.12
N PHE A 120 -3.85 -2.70 -19.35
CA PHE A 120 -2.67 -3.40 -18.86
C PHE A 120 -2.94 -3.81 -17.41
N LYS A 121 -2.72 -5.08 -17.08
CA LYS A 121 -2.97 -5.61 -15.72
C LYS A 121 -1.93 -6.65 -15.30
N GLY A 122 -1.99 -7.07 -14.03
CA GLY A 122 -1.06 -8.03 -13.45
C GLY A 122 0.31 -7.44 -13.13
N MET A 123 0.47 -6.12 -13.24
CA MET A 123 1.75 -5.45 -13.03
C MET A 123 2.21 -5.57 -11.57
N PRO A 124 3.47 -5.94 -11.30
CA PRO A 124 4.01 -5.98 -9.94
C PRO A 124 3.94 -4.61 -9.28
N SER A 125 3.69 -4.57 -7.98
CA SER A 125 3.57 -3.31 -7.24
C SER A 125 4.74 -3.13 -6.28
N ALA A 126 5.30 -1.92 -6.28
CA ALA A 126 6.27 -1.45 -5.29
C ALA A 126 5.59 -0.67 -4.14
N THR A 127 4.31 -0.95 -3.92
CA THR A 127 3.48 -0.36 -2.86
C THR A 127 2.76 -1.45 -2.10
N ARG A 128 2.69 -1.33 -0.78
CA ARG A 128 1.87 -2.21 0.05
C ARG A 128 1.26 -1.45 1.23
N THR A 129 0.23 -2.04 1.81
CA THR A 129 -0.42 -1.58 3.04
C THR A 129 -0.46 -2.73 4.03
N ASP A 130 -0.18 -2.44 5.32
CA ASP A 130 -0.31 -3.39 6.43
C ASP A 130 -1.07 -2.76 7.60
N ALA A 131 -1.55 -3.59 8.53
CA ALA A 131 -2.16 -3.16 9.78
C ALA A 131 -1.18 -3.42 10.93
N PHE A 132 -0.68 -2.35 11.53
CA PHE A 132 0.38 -2.37 12.54
C PHE A 132 -0.21 -2.26 13.93
N PHE A 133 0.23 -3.08 14.88
CA PHE A 133 -0.16 -3.01 16.29
C PHE A 133 0.70 -2.01 17.06
N THR A 134 0.10 -1.25 17.98
CA THR A 134 0.83 -0.35 18.87
C THR A 134 1.03 -1.03 20.22
N PHE A 135 2.27 -1.33 20.57
CA PHE A 135 2.62 -2.08 21.79
C PHE A 135 2.43 -1.30 23.08
N ASN A 136 2.58 0.02 23.01
CA ASN A 136 2.34 0.91 24.14
C ASN A 136 1.57 2.13 23.62
N ILE A 137 0.26 2.05 23.68
CA ILE A 137 -0.66 3.06 23.16
C ILE A 137 -0.59 4.31 24.05
N ASN A 138 -0.35 5.47 23.46
CA ASN A 138 -0.31 6.72 24.20
C ASN A 138 -1.70 7.09 24.72
N ALA A 139 -1.88 7.03 26.03
CA ALA A 139 -3.10 7.40 26.73
C ALA A 139 -3.04 8.80 27.36
N GLU A 140 -1.92 9.55 27.20
CA GLU A 140 -1.75 10.87 27.77
C GLU A 140 -2.81 11.85 27.27
N GLY A 141 -3.45 12.57 28.20
CA GLY A 141 -4.54 13.50 27.89
C GLY A 141 -5.87 12.84 27.50
N GLY A 142 -5.98 11.52 27.70
CA GLY A 142 -7.13 10.70 27.29
C GLY A 142 -6.99 10.16 25.84
N ASN A 143 -7.56 8.98 25.63
CA ASN A 143 -7.54 8.33 24.35
C ASN A 143 -8.83 7.55 24.09
N ASN A 144 -9.70 8.09 23.26
CA ASN A 144 -11.00 7.48 22.95
C ASN A 144 -10.88 6.18 22.12
N TYR A 145 -9.75 5.94 21.45
CA TYR A 145 -9.55 4.73 20.64
C TYR A 145 -9.42 3.45 21.48
N ILE A 146 -9.11 3.60 22.78
CA ILE A 146 -8.96 2.48 23.72
C ILE A 146 -10.13 2.34 24.72
N GLY A 147 -11.22 3.06 24.52
CA GLY A 147 -12.40 3.03 25.37
C GLY A 147 -12.09 3.44 26.81
N SER A 148 -12.41 2.57 27.80
CA SER A 148 -12.13 2.84 29.24
C SER A 148 -10.63 2.89 29.60
N GLY A 149 -9.75 2.42 28.70
CA GLY A 149 -8.32 2.28 28.99
C GLY A 149 -7.98 1.09 29.90
N GLN A 150 -8.92 0.19 30.14
CA GLN A 150 -8.79 -0.99 31.00
C GLN A 150 -9.43 -2.21 30.34
N LEU A 151 -8.97 -3.40 30.70
CA LEU A 151 -9.58 -4.66 30.26
C LEU A 151 -10.79 -5.00 31.14
N ASP A 152 -11.92 -4.33 30.85
CA ASP A 152 -13.17 -4.40 31.60
C ASP A 152 -14.41 -4.67 30.72
N GLY A 153 -14.17 -5.04 29.43
CA GLY A 153 -15.21 -5.20 28.43
C GLY A 153 -15.60 -3.89 27.72
N ASN A 154 -15.20 -2.71 28.25
CA ASN A 154 -15.52 -1.40 27.69
C ASN A 154 -14.29 -0.69 27.10
N GLY A 155 -13.12 -1.31 27.20
CA GLY A 155 -11.87 -0.77 26.68
C GLY A 155 -10.77 -1.80 26.58
N ILE A 156 -9.57 -1.30 26.29
CA ILE A 156 -8.30 -2.04 26.31
C ILE A 156 -7.24 -1.22 27.06
N PRO A 157 -6.31 -1.86 27.80
CA PRO A 157 -5.20 -1.15 28.40
C PRO A 157 -4.20 -0.67 27.34
N PRO A 158 -3.37 0.35 27.66
CA PRO A 158 -2.36 0.88 26.71
C PRO A 158 -1.40 -0.16 26.15
N ASP A 159 -1.08 -1.20 26.90
CA ASP A 159 -0.17 -2.27 26.56
C ASP A 159 -0.89 -3.55 26.06
N PHE A 160 -2.13 -3.43 25.60
CA PHE A 160 -2.97 -4.55 25.16
C PHE A 160 -2.26 -5.44 24.11
N PHE A 161 -1.58 -4.84 23.16
CA PHE A 161 -0.82 -5.54 22.12
C PHE A 161 0.60 -5.97 22.56
N SER A 162 0.99 -5.77 23.81
CA SER A 162 2.22 -6.39 24.34
C SER A 162 2.09 -7.90 24.46
N ASP A 163 0.88 -8.41 24.67
CA ASP A 163 0.58 -9.82 24.71
C ASP A 163 0.61 -10.46 23.31
N ILE A 164 1.42 -11.51 23.15
CA ILE A 164 1.58 -12.22 21.87
C ILE A 164 0.29 -12.91 21.42
N HIS A 165 -0.51 -13.42 22.38
CA HIS A 165 -1.77 -14.11 22.08
C HIS A 165 -2.81 -13.13 21.50
N VAL A 166 -2.83 -11.89 21.95
CA VAL A 166 -3.65 -10.84 21.31
C VAL A 166 -3.23 -10.62 19.86
N ARG A 167 -1.95 -10.43 19.59
CA ARG A 167 -1.47 -10.19 18.21
C ARG A 167 -1.72 -11.37 17.28
N LYS A 168 -1.55 -12.60 17.78
CA LYS A 168 -1.87 -13.82 17.03
C LYS A 168 -3.36 -13.97 16.77
N ALA A 169 -4.20 -13.69 17.78
CA ALA A 169 -5.65 -13.70 17.60
C ALA A 169 -6.08 -12.73 16.47
N PHE A 170 -5.57 -11.50 16.45
CA PHE A 170 -5.87 -10.55 15.37
C PHE A 170 -5.39 -11.04 14.01
N ASN A 171 -4.26 -11.73 13.94
CA ASN A 171 -3.81 -12.35 12.70
C ASN A 171 -4.73 -13.52 12.29
N TYR A 172 -5.08 -14.46 13.18
CA TYR A 172 -5.96 -15.58 12.82
C TYR A 172 -7.41 -15.17 12.55
N CYS A 173 -7.88 -14.07 13.13
CA CYS A 173 -9.19 -13.50 12.85
C CYS A 173 -9.26 -12.70 11.54
N PHE A 174 -8.15 -12.38 10.89
CA PHE A 174 -8.18 -11.65 9.63
C PHE A 174 -8.38 -12.61 8.44
N ASP A 175 -9.35 -12.30 7.59
CA ASP A 175 -9.68 -13.08 6.39
C ASP A 175 -8.99 -12.48 5.15
N TRP A 176 -7.87 -13.10 4.74
CA TRP A 176 -7.13 -12.69 3.54
C TRP A 176 -7.88 -13.01 2.25
N ASP A 177 -8.66 -14.09 2.21
CA ASP A 177 -9.41 -14.47 1.02
C ASP A 177 -10.52 -13.45 0.76
N ALA A 178 -11.28 -13.06 1.78
CA ALA A 178 -12.24 -11.97 1.69
C ALA A 178 -11.55 -10.65 1.31
N TYR A 179 -10.42 -10.31 1.93
CA TYR A 179 -9.69 -9.09 1.60
C TYR A 179 -9.21 -9.06 0.15
N ILE A 180 -8.61 -10.16 -0.33
CA ILE A 180 -8.10 -10.27 -1.71
C ILE A 180 -9.25 -10.24 -2.71
N ASN A 181 -10.32 -11.01 -2.48
CA ASN A 181 -11.41 -11.14 -3.44
C ASN A 181 -12.33 -9.91 -3.43
N ASP A 182 -12.71 -9.40 -2.26
CA ASP A 182 -13.73 -8.35 -2.15
C ASP A 182 -13.15 -6.94 -2.24
N ALA A 183 -11.97 -6.70 -1.63
CA ALA A 183 -11.35 -5.37 -1.65
C ALA A 183 -10.34 -5.18 -2.79
N LEU A 184 -9.69 -6.25 -3.25
CA LEU A 184 -8.63 -6.21 -4.26
C LEU A 184 -8.99 -6.96 -5.56
N ASN A 185 -10.27 -7.33 -5.72
CA ASN A 185 -10.83 -7.96 -6.94
C ASN A 185 -10.12 -9.25 -7.38
N GLY A 186 -9.55 -10.00 -6.44
CA GLY A 186 -8.74 -11.20 -6.72
C GLY A 186 -7.35 -10.91 -7.29
N GLU A 187 -6.95 -9.63 -7.37
CA GLU A 187 -5.70 -9.20 -8.01
C GLU A 187 -4.66 -8.79 -6.96
N ALA A 188 -4.36 -9.72 -6.06
CA ALA A 188 -3.35 -9.53 -5.03
C ALA A 188 -2.78 -10.86 -4.58
N VAL A 189 -1.61 -10.80 -3.95
CA VAL A 189 -0.93 -11.95 -3.37
C VAL A 189 -0.71 -11.70 -1.88
N GLN A 190 -1.16 -12.64 -1.03
CA GLN A 190 -0.78 -12.64 0.37
C GLN A 190 0.72 -12.85 0.50
N VAL A 191 1.39 -12.00 1.26
CA VAL A 191 2.84 -12.03 1.41
C VAL A 191 3.28 -12.63 2.74
N SER A 192 4.49 -13.18 2.74
CA SER A 192 5.22 -13.59 3.96
C SER A 192 6.05 -12.40 4.45
N GLY A 193 5.77 -11.90 5.67
CA GLY A 193 6.54 -10.82 6.29
C GLY A 193 6.43 -9.47 5.57
N PHE A 194 7.47 -8.67 5.68
CA PHE A 194 7.49 -7.25 5.30
C PHE A 194 7.94 -6.96 3.86
N LEU A 195 8.52 -7.92 3.14
CA LEU A 195 8.99 -7.75 1.75
C LEU A 195 7.84 -7.84 0.73
N ILE A 196 8.06 -7.35 -0.45
CA ILE A 196 7.17 -7.49 -1.61
C ILE A 196 7.66 -8.61 -2.55
N PRO A 197 6.78 -9.21 -3.38
CA PRO A 197 7.19 -10.18 -4.39
C PRO A 197 8.28 -9.65 -5.32
N GLY A 198 9.26 -10.51 -5.64
CA GLY A 198 10.41 -10.18 -6.49
C GLY A 198 11.60 -9.55 -5.77
N MET A 199 11.45 -9.15 -4.51
CA MET A 199 12.53 -8.57 -3.71
C MET A 199 13.52 -9.65 -3.24
N ILE A 200 14.82 -9.32 -3.16
CA ILE A 200 15.83 -10.20 -2.56
C ILE A 200 15.40 -10.59 -1.14
N GLY A 201 15.36 -11.88 -0.85
CA GLY A 201 14.92 -12.40 0.45
C GLY A 201 13.40 -12.63 0.56
N TYR A 202 12.60 -12.22 -0.42
CA TYR A 202 11.19 -12.61 -0.45
C TYR A 202 11.04 -14.11 -0.71
N ASP A 203 10.29 -14.79 0.16
CA ASP A 203 9.95 -16.19 0.00
C ASP A 203 8.42 -16.34 -0.13
N PRO A 204 7.90 -16.76 -1.30
CA PRO A 204 6.46 -16.98 -1.48
C PRO A 204 5.91 -18.11 -0.60
N ASN A 205 6.79 -19.04 -0.16
CA ASN A 205 6.45 -20.16 0.72
C ASN A 205 6.79 -19.89 2.20
N GLY A 206 7.27 -18.69 2.51
CA GLY A 206 7.57 -18.27 3.88
C GLY A 206 6.36 -18.32 4.81
N PRO A 207 6.57 -18.25 6.12
CA PRO A 207 5.50 -18.39 7.09
C PRO A 207 4.45 -17.27 6.93
N LYS A 208 3.17 -17.68 6.95
CA LYS A 208 2.01 -16.78 6.84
C LYS A 208 0.92 -17.20 7.81
N TYR A 209 0.19 -16.23 8.35
CA TYR A 209 -1.06 -16.50 9.02
C TYR A 209 -2.16 -16.78 8.01
N THR A 210 -3.14 -17.57 8.40
CA THR A 210 -4.34 -17.86 7.62
C THR A 210 -5.56 -17.53 8.46
N HIS A 211 -6.67 -17.21 7.82
CA HIS A 211 -7.94 -17.09 8.53
C HIS A 211 -8.31 -18.41 9.18
N ASP A 212 -8.40 -18.42 10.52
CA ASP A 212 -8.70 -19.61 11.31
C ASP A 212 -9.45 -19.17 12.59
N PRO A 213 -10.80 -19.14 12.55
CA PRO A 213 -11.60 -18.71 13.68
C PRO A 213 -11.38 -19.55 14.96
N ASP A 214 -11.09 -20.84 14.82
CA ASP A 214 -10.82 -21.71 15.98
C ASP A 214 -9.51 -21.34 16.65
N LYS A 215 -8.45 -21.06 15.87
CA LYS A 215 -7.18 -20.55 16.43
C LYS A 215 -7.33 -19.13 16.96
N CYS A 216 -8.10 -18.26 16.30
CA CYS A 216 -8.39 -16.95 16.84
C CYS A 216 -9.02 -17.05 18.24
N ALA A 217 -10.05 -17.86 18.40
CA ALA A 217 -10.69 -18.12 19.71
C ALA A 217 -9.71 -18.72 20.72
N ALA A 218 -8.89 -19.69 20.31
CA ALA A 218 -7.91 -20.31 21.20
C ALA A 218 -6.83 -19.35 21.70
N GLU A 219 -6.38 -18.43 20.85
CA GLU A 219 -5.43 -17.38 21.24
C GLU A 219 -6.11 -16.34 22.17
N LEU A 220 -7.36 -15.95 21.92
CA LEU A 220 -8.12 -15.07 22.83
C LEU A 220 -8.33 -15.68 24.21
N GLN A 221 -8.48 -17.01 24.29
CA GLN A 221 -8.60 -17.74 25.56
C GLN A 221 -7.31 -17.74 26.38
N GLN A 222 -6.16 -17.53 25.76
CA GLN A 222 -4.86 -17.44 26.41
C GLN A 222 -4.45 -16.00 26.73
N ALA A 223 -4.97 -15.05 25.94
CA ALA A 223 -4.60 -13.65 26.01
C ALA A 223 -4.88 -13.05 27.41
N TRP A 224 -3.85 -12.35 27.98
CA TRP A 224 -3.91 -11.75 29.29
C TRP A 224 -4.33 -12.76 30.39
N ASP A 225 -3.71 -13.94 30.37
CA ASP A 225 -4.04 -15.04 31.31
C ASP A 225 -5.54 -15.38 31.31
N GLY A 226 -6.19 -15.36 30.15
CA GLY A 226 -7.61 -15.66 29.96
C GLY A 226 -8.57 -14.49 30.20
N GLN A 227 -8.08 -13.35 30.66
CA GLN A 227 -8.94 -12.20 30.98
C GLN A 227 -9.62 -11.60 29.73
N VAL A 228 -8.97 -11.66 28.54
CA VAL A 228 -9.59 -11.20 27.29
C VAL A 228 -10.82 -12.04 26.97
N TRP A 229 -10.71 -13.36 27.11
CA TRP A 229 -11.84 -14.25 26.88
C TRP A 229 -12.97 -14.08 27.92
N GLU A 230 -12.61 -13.86 29.16
CA GLU A 230 -13.60 -13.70 30.25
C GLU A 230 -14.38 -12.39 30.10
N LYS A 231 -13.68 -11.26 29.90
CA LYS A 231 -14.26 -9.91 30.01
C LYS A 231 -14.68 -9.33 28.64
N GLY A 232 -14.07 -9.78 27.55
CA GLY A 232 -14.16 -9.12 26.25
C GLY A 232 -13.31 -7.84 26.18
N PHE A 233 -13.42 -7.14 25.06
CA PHE A 233 -12.75 -5.86 24.86
C PHE A 233 -13.57 -4.93 23.95
N ARG A 234 -13.26 -3.64 24.00
CA ARG A 234 -13.78 -2.62 23.09
C ARG A 234 -12.65 -1.71 22.65
N MET A 235 -12.49 -1.52 21.34
CA MET A 235 -11.48 -0.62 20.78
C MET A 235 -11.93 -0.04 19.44
N GLN A 236 -11.25 1.02 18.99
CA GLN A 236 -11.50 1.63 17.70
C GLN A 236 -10.33 1.39 16.74
N ILE A 237 -10.63 0.98 15.51
CA ILE A 237 -9.68 0.97 14.40
C ILE A 237 -9.94 2.19 13.52
N ALA A 238 -8.93 3.05 13.39
CA ALA A 238 -9.01 4.24 12.55
C ALA A 238 -8.48 3.97 11.14
N TYR A 239 -9.17 4.55 10.14
CA TYR A 239 -8.69 4.64 8.76
C TYR A 239 -8.80 6.08 8.25
N ASN A 240 -8.07 6.43 7.19
CA ASN A 240 -8.23 7.74 6.58
C ASN A 240 -9.44 7.76 5.63
N THR A 241 -10.34 8.72 5.83
CA THR A 241 -11.57 8.88 5.03
C THR A 241 -11.26 8.90 3.53
N GLY A 242 -12.12 8.21 2.75
CA GLY A 242 -11.95 8.05 1.31
C GLY A 242 -11.06 6.86 0.90
N ASN A 243 -10.44 6.16 1.84
CA ASN A 243 -9.66 4.95 1.55
C ASN A 243 -10.49 3.69 1.85
N VAL A 244 -11.21 3.21 0.83
CA VAL A 244 -12.10 2.05 0.94
C VAL A 244 -11.33 0.78 1.33
N THR A 245 -10.15 0.56 0.75
CA THR A 245 -9.32 -0.62 1.04
C THR A 245 -8.95 -0.72 2.53
N ARG A 246 -8.54 0.40 3.15
CA ARG A 246 -8.24 0.43 4.58
C ARG A 246 -9.50 0.27 5.44
N GLN A 247 -10.61 0.82 4.99
CA GLN A 247 -11.90 0.62 5.64
C GLN A 247 -12.29 -0.85 5.64
N THR A 248 -12.13 -1.55 4.52
CA THR A 248 -12.45 -2.98 4.40
C THR A 248 -11.60 -3.83 5.34
N VAL A 249 -10.30 -3.52 5.54
CA VAL A 249 -9.46 -4.21 6.55
C VAL A 249 -10.08 -4.11 7.95
N ALA A 250 -10.53 -2.91 8.34
CA ALA A 250 -11.17 -2.71 9.64
C ALA A 250 -12.54 -3.43 9.73
N GLN A 251 -13.32 -3.48 8.65
CA GLN A 251 -14.61 -4.17 8.58
C GLN A 251 -14.46 -5.69 8.70
N ILE A 252 -13.46 -6.29 8.06
CA ILE A 252 -13.17 -7.73 8.19
C ILE A 252 -12.88 -8.07 9.65
N LEU A 253 -12.01 -7.32 10.31
CA LEU A 253 -11.71 -7.54 11.73
C LEU A 253 -12.95 -7.35 12.61
N GLN A 254 -13.75 -6.30 12.38
CA GLN A 254 -14.98 -6.05 13.12
C GLN A 254 -15.96 -7.22 13.01
N ALA A 255 -16.21 -7.70 11.79
CA ALA A 255 -17.14 -8.79 11.55
C ALA A 255 -16.65 -10.09 12.19
N ASN A 256 -15.40 -10.48 11.93
CA ASN A 256 -14.86 -11.75 12.38
C ASN A 256 -14.72 -11.83 13.91
N PHE A 257 -14.37 -10.73 14.60
CA PHE A 257 -14.39 -10.71 16.06
C PHE A 257 -15.81 -10.82 16.63
N ALA A 258 -16.79 -10.14 16.02
CA ALA A 258 -18.19 -10.24 16.44
C ALA A 258 -18.78 -11.65 16.24
N ASP A 259 -18.32 -12.36 15.20
CA ASP A 259 -18.71 -13.75 14.92
C ASP A 259 -18.10 -14.74 15.95
N ILE A 260 -16.92 -14.46 16.51
CA ILE A 260 -16.36 -15.25 17.61
C ILE A 260 -17.20 -15.06 18.89
N ASP A 261 -17.41 -13.82 19.32
CA ASP A 261 -18.30 -13.46 20.44
C ASP A 261 -18.60 -11.95 20.39
N PRO A 262 -19.87 -11.52 20.51
CA PRO A 262 -20.24 -10.09 20.50
C PRO A 262 -19.57 -9.22 21.57
N LYS A 263 -18.93 -9.80 22.59
CA LYS A 263 -18.16 -9.05 23.58
C LYS A 263 -16.81 -8.55 23.07
N PHE A 264 -16.33 -9.02 21.92
CA PHE A 264 -15.12 -8.55 21.26
C PHE A 264 -15.48 -7.43 20.28
N GLN A 265 -15.48 -6.18 20.77
CA GLN A 265 -16.02 -5.04 20.04
C GLN A 265 -14.92 -4.24 19.36
N VAL A 266 -14.93 -4.30 18.03
CA VAL A 266 -14.11 -3.45 17.16
C VAL A 266 -15.00 -2.40 16.52
N GLU A 267 -14.79 -1.13 16.83
CA GLU A 267 -15.46 0.01 16.21
C GLU A 267 -14.58 0.61 15.11
N ILE A 268 -15.21 1.16 14.08
CA ILE A 268 -14.50 1.71 12.91
C ILE A 268 -14.70 3.22 12.89
N ILE A 269 -13.61 3.97 12.78
CA ILE A 269 -13.66 5.44 12.69
C ILE A 269 -12.88 5.98 11.48
N GLY A 270 -13.56 6.76 10.63
CA GLY A 270 -12.91 7.50 9.54
C GLY A 270 -12.36 8.82 10.01
N LEU A 271 -11.10 9.10 9.75
CA LEU A 271 -10.42 10.35 10.08
C LEU A 271 -9.92 11.05 8.81
N PRO A 272 -9.98 12.37 8.70
CA PRO A 272 -9.23 13.10 7.68
C PRO A 272 -7.73 12.75 7.76
N TRP A 273 -7.06 12.67 6.60
CA TRP A 273 -5.66 12.25 6.55
C TRP A 273 -4.72 12.98 7.54
N PRO A 274 -4.78 14.33 7.70
CA PRO A 274 -3.92 15.00 8.67
C PRO A 274 -4.15 14.55 10.11
N SER A 275 -5.41 14.33 10.50
CA SER A 275 -5.80 13.85 11.84
C SER A 275 -5.38 12.41 12.07
N PHE A 276 -5.59 11.54 11.07
CA PHE A 276 -5.12 10.15 11.09
C PHE A 276 -3.59 10.09 11.28
N LEU A 277 -2.85 10.86 10.48
CA LEU A 277 -1.39 10.88 10.55
C LEU A 277 -0.87 11.45 11.87
N ALA A 278 -1.53 12.47 12.44
CA ALA A 278 -1.19 13.02 13.74
C ALA A 278 -1.41 11.98 14.85
N ALA A 279 -2.55 11.29 14.86
CA ALA A 279 -2.85 10.24 15.84
C ALA A 279 -1.88 9.05 15.73
N GLN A 280 -1.54 8.63 14.51
CA GLN A 280 -0.56 7.59 14.26
C GLN A 280 0.84 7.97 14.75
N ARG A 281 1.31 9.20 14.47
CA ARG A 281 2.62 9.69 14.91
C ARG A 281 2.72 9.86 16.43
N ALA A 282 1.60 10.12 17.06
CA ALA A 282 1.51 10.22 18.52
C ALA A 282 1.30 8.86 19.20
N SER A 283 1.34 7.74 18.47
CA SER A 283 1.10 6.37 18.95
C SER A 283 -0.23 6.23 19.71
N LYS A 284 -1.27 6.98 19.29
CA LYS A 284 -2.60 6.94 19.92
C LYS A 284 -3.52 5.85 19.36
N LEU A 285 -3.24 5.36 18.16
CA LEU A 285 -4.07 4.34 17.49
C LEU A 285 -3.65 2.94 17.95
N PRO A 286 -4.59 2.12 18.48
CA PRO A 286 -4.31 0.71 18.83
C PRO A 286 -3.79 -0.09 17.65
N ILE A 287 -4.46 0.08 16.52
CA ILE A 287 -4.05 -0.43 15.20
C ILE A 287 -4.07 0.74 14.23
N PHE A 288 -3.03 0.85 13.42
CA PHE A 288 -3.04 1.80 12.31
C PHE A 288 -2.77 1.08 10.99
N ILE A 289 -3.63 1.34 10.01
CA ILE A 289 -3.52 0.77 8.66
C ILE A 289 -2.81 1.78 7.79
N SER A 290 -1.57 1.46 7.40
CA SER A 290 -0.71 2.40 6.67
C SER A 290 0.08 1.70 5.58
N GLY A 291 0.43 2.44 4.52
CA GLY A 291 1.15 1.93 3.37
C GLY A 291 2.54 2.54 3.22
N TRP A 292 3.40 1.83 2.52
CA TRP A 292 4.71 2.27 2.08
C TRP A 292 4.80 2.15 0.56
N ILE A 293 5.46 3.10 -0.04
CA ILE A 293 5.87 3.09 -1.45
C ILE A 293 7.38 3.10 -1.42
N GLU A 294 8.02 2.19 -2.11
CA GLU A 294 9.48 2.17 -2.11
C GLU A 294 10.08 3.38 -2.83
N ASP A 295 11.15 3.90 -2.25
CA ASP A 295 11.96 4.96 -2.85
C ASP A 295 13.08 4.38 -3.70
N LEU A 296 13.51 3.18 -3.37
CA LEU A 296 14.63 2.45 -3.98
C LEU A 296 14.32 0.95 -3.98
N HIS A 297 14.52 0.27 -5.11
CA HIS A 297 14.25 -1.17 -5.20
C HIS A 297 15.33 -1.99 -4.50
N ASP A 298 15.22 -2.04 -3.18
CA ASP A 298 16.15 -2.74 -2.29
C ASP A 298 15.42 -3.23 -1.03
N PRO A 299 15.71 -4.44 -0.52
CA PRO A 299 15.08 -4.99 0.69
C PRO A 299 15.19 -4.06 1.91
N HIS A 300 16.28 -3.30 2.01
CA HIS A 300 16.48 -2.35 3.11
C HIS A 300 15.41 -1.23 3.13
N ASN A 301 14.90 -0.84 1.95
CA ASN A 301 13.82 0.16 1.85
C ASN A 301 12.49 -0.33 2.45
N TRP A 302 12.35 -1.63 2.67
CA TRP A 302 11.24 -2.27 3.37
C TRP A 302 11.60 -2.61 4.82
N ALA A 303 12.75 -3.24 5.03
CA ALA A 303 13.19 -3.68 6.35
C ALA A 303 13.35 -2.49 7.32
N GLN A 304 13.99 -1.42 6.90
CA GLN A 304 14.26 -0.27 7.76
C GLN A 304 12.96 0.40 8.26
N PRO A 305 12.01 0.85 7.43
CA PRO A 305 10.81 1.51 7.92
C PRO A 305 9.87 0.59 8.70
N PHE A 306 9.81 -0.71 8.36
CA PHE A 306 8.87 -1.65 8.94
C PHE A 306 9.35 -2.22 10.28
N LEU A 307 10.64 -2.53 10.40
CA LEU A 307 11.18 -3.27 11.53
C LEU A 307 11.89 -2.39 12.56
N VAL A 308 12.53 -1.30 12.15
CA VAL A 308 13.36 -0.46 13.04
C VAL A 308 13.16 1.05 12.87
N GLY A 309 12.46 1.48 11.84
CA GLY A 309 12.31 2.90 11.52
C GLY A 309 10.90 3.46 11.78
N THR A 310 10.30 3.98 10.72
CA THR A 310 9.06 4.76 10.77
C THR A 310 7.91 4.04 11.48
N TYR A 311 7.64 2.79 11.13
CA TYR A 311 6.51 2.04 11.70
C TYR A 311 6.86 1.44 13.06
N ALA A 312 8.06 0.88 13.23
CA ALA A 312 8.54 0.38 14.52
C ALA A 312 8.47 1.46 15.62
N SER A 313 8.87 2.70 15.28
CA SER A 313 8.76 3.84 16.19
C SER A 313 7.30 4.18 16.55
N ARG A 314 6.38 4.17 15.57
CA ARG A 314 4.95 4.47 15.81
C ARG A 314 4.24 3.35 16.56
N GLN A 315 4.69 2.11 16.38
CA GLN A 315 4.23 0.93 17.12
C GLN A 315 4.72 0.93 18.58
N MET A 316 5.68 1.77 18.94
CA MET A 316 6.37 1.69 20.24
C MET A 316 6.90 0.28 20.48
N LEU A 317 7.64 -0.24 19.49
CA LEU A 317 8.15 -1.61 19.49
C LEU A 317 9.01 -1.87 20.75
N PRO A 318 8.83 -2.99 21.48
CA PRO A 318 9.65 -3.33 22.64
C PRO A 318 11.14 -3.39 22.28
N GLN A 319 11.99 -2.93 23.20
CA GLN A 319 13.43 -2.77 22.95
C GLN A 319 14.10 -4.09 22.53
N GLU A 320 13.72 -5.21 23.10
CA GLU A 320 14.26 -6.53 22.76
C GLU A 320 13.97 -6.91 21.30
N MET A 321 12.71 -6.75 20.86
CA MET A 321 12.32 -6.97 19.46
C MET A 321 13.06 -6.02 18.53
N TYR A 322 13.15 -4.75 18.91
CA TYR A 322 13.84 -3.73 18.14
C TYR A 322 15.32 -4.09 17.94
N ASP A 323 16.02 -4.51 19.01
CA ASP A 323 17.45 -4.86 18.96
C ASP A 323 17.70 -6.07 18.07
N GLU A 324 16.84 -7.11 18.14
CA GLU A 324 16.95 -8.27 17.25
C GLU A 324 16.71 -7.89 15.78
N PHE A 325 15.69 -7.10 15.48
CA PHE A 325 15.47 -6.62 14.12
C PHE A 325 16.60 -5.71 13.64
N LEU A 326 17.12 -4.83 14.51
CA LEU A 326 18.22 -3.93 14.16
C LEU A 326 19.48 -4.70 13.79
N ALA A 327 19.78 -5.80 14.49
CA ALA A 327 20.91 -6.66 14.16
C ALA A 327 20.77 -7.26 12.76
N LEU A 328 19.58 -7.77 12.40
CA LEU A 328 19.32 -8.33 11.08
C LEU A 328 19.31 -7.27 9.98
N VAL A 329 18.69 -6.11 10.22
CA VAL A 329 18.68 -5.01 9.26
C VAL A 329 20.08 -4.50 8.97
N ASN A 330 20.93 -4.33 9.99
CA ASN A 330 22.32 -3.92 9.84
C ASN A 330 23.17 -4.98 9.10
N ALA A 331 22.94 -6.27 9.39
CA ALA A 331 23.59 -7.35 8.68
C ALA A 331 23.17 -7.35 7.19
N GLY A 332 21.88 -7.24 6.90
CA GLY A 332 21.36 -7.26 5.53
C GLY A 332 21.79 -6.06 4.68
N VAL A 333 21.95 -4.87 5.27
CA VAL A 333 22.43 -3.69 4.52
C VAL A 333 23.93 -3.73 4.28
N SER A 334 24.67 -4.46 5.11
CA SER A 334 26.15 -4.55 5.02
C SER A 334 26.60 -5.74 4.15
N GLU A 335 25.75 -6.72 3.90
CA GLU A 335 26.07 -7.90 3.09
C GLU A 335 26.02 -7.56 1.59
N THR A 336 27.04 -7.96 0.86
CA THR A 336 27.18 -7.71 -0.59
C THR A 336 26.90 -8.94 -1.45
N ASP A 337 26.89 -10.13 -0.86
CA ASP A 337 26.49 -11.37 -1.52
C ASP A 337 24.97 -11.50 -1.46
N ASN A 338 24.31 -11.54 -2.63
CA ASN A 338 22.86 -11.56 -2.70
C ASN A 338 22.21 -12.79 -2.07
N ASP A 339 22.83 -13.96 -2.13
CA ASP A 339 22.28 -15.19 -1.56
C ASP A 339 22.31 -15.12 -0.02
N LYS A 340 23.41 -14.70 0.55
CA LYS A 340 23.54 -14.47 2.00
C LYS A 340 22.61 -13.35 2.47
N ARG A 341 22.50 -12.30 1.67
CA ARG A 341 21.59 -11.20 1.94
C ARG A 341 20.13 -11.67 1.96
N ALA A 342 19.76 -12.53 1.03
CA ALA A 342 18.43 -13.16 1.02
C ALA A 342 18.16 -13.97 2.28
N GLU A 343 19.13 -14.79 2.73
CA GLU A 343 19.02 -15.58 3.96
C GLU A 343 18.81 -14.68 5.21
N ILE A 344 19.51 -13.53 5.29
CA ILE A 344 19.35 -12.59 6.39
C ILE A 344 17.94 -12.00 6.42
N TYR A 345 17.40 -11.58 5.28
CA TYR A 345 16.04 -11.03 5.23
C TYR A 345 14.96 -12.10 5.42
N GLN A 346 15.22 -13.37 5.05
CA GLN A 346 14.35 -14.49 5.39
C GLN A 346 14.33 -14.74 6.90
N GLN A 347 15.47 -14.63 7.59
CA GLN A 347 15.51 -14.70 9.06
C GLN A 347 14.72 -13.56 9.69
N ALA A 348 14.81 -12.35 9.15
CA ALA A 348 14.00 -11.22 9.62
C ALA A 348 12.49 -11.45 9.39
N THR A 349 12.12 -12.06 8.26
CA THR A 349 10.74 -12.46 7.97
C THR A 349 10.24 -13.54 8.94
N ALA A 350 11.07 -14.52 9.29
CA ALA A 350 10.70 -15.53 10.29
C ALA A 350 10.46 -14.90 11.67
N LYS A 351 11.30 -13.94 12.08
CA LYS A 351 11.11 -13.19 13.32
C LYS A 351 9.86 -12.29 13.28
N ASP A 352 9.56 -11.66 12.15
CA ASP A 352 8.35 -10.87 11.94
C ASP A 352 7.10 -11.75 12.13
N TYR A 353 7.10 -12.97 11.59
CA TYR A 353 6.04 -13.94 11.83
C TYR A 353 5.94 -14.38 13.30
N GLU A 354 7.08 -14.70 13.94
CA GLU A 354 7.14 -15.13 15.35
C GLU A 354 6.57 -14.05 16.29
N TYR A 355 6.98 -12.80 16.10
CA TYR A 355 6.56 -11.67 16.92
C TYR A 355 5.17 -11.12 16.57
N ALA A 356 4.68 -11.39 15.38
CA ALA A 356 3.40 -10.91 14.89
C ALA A 356 3.16 -9.39 15.13
N PRO A 357 4.09 -8.49 14.79
CA PRO A 357 3.95 -7.07 15.13
C PRO A 357 2.88 -6.36 14.29
N ALA A 358 2.37 -7.01 13.26
CA ALA A 358 1.38 -6.49 12.34
C ALA A 358 0.57 -7.61 11.70
N ILE A 359 -0.56 -7.28 11.10
CA ILE A 359 -1.20 -8.11 10.09
C ILE A 359 -0.55 -7.74 8.76
N ARG A 360 0.26 -8.65 8.22
CA ARG A 360 0.86 -8.51 6.89
C ARG A 360 -0.21 -8.83 5.86
N LEU A 361 -0.70 -7.78 5.20
CA LEU A 361 -1.81 -7.89 4.25
C LEU A 361 -1.35 -8.52 2.92
N ALA A 362 -2.02 -8.16 1.83
CA ALA A 362 -1.67 -8.59 0.49
C ALA A 362 -1.03 -7.44 -0.31
N VAL A 363 -0.22 -7.79 -1.29
CA VAL A 363 0.31 -6.84 -2.29
C VAL A 363 -0.54 -6.97 -3.55
N ALA A 364 -1.25 -5.89 -3.89
CA ALA A 364 -2.07 -5.83 -5.09
C ALA A 364 -1.21 -5.72 -6.35
N THR A 365 -1.71 -6.25 -7.46
CA THR A 365 -1.16 -5.99 -8.79
C THR A 365 -1.77 -4.73 -9.39
N GLY A 366 -1.04 -4.08 -10.30
CA GLY A 366 -1.48 -2.84 -10.93
C GLY A 366 -2.41 -3.06 -12.13
N ARG A 367 -3.30 -2.08 -12.36
CA ARG A 367 -4.07 -1.92 -13.59
C ARG A 367 -3.88 -0.53 -14.19
N HIS A 368 -3.83 -0.45 -15.52
CA HIS A 368 -3.75 0.81 -16.25
C HIS A 368 -4.71 0.78 -17.45
N TYR A 369 -5.65 1.73 -17.48
CA TYR A 369 -6.64 1.88 -18.55
C TYR A 369 -6.31 3.06 -19.42
N GLN A 370 -6.27 2.84 -20.74
CA GLN A 370 -6.04 3.88 -21.74
C GLN A 370 -6.85 3.63 -23.00
N GLN A 371 -7.04 4.68 -23.80
CA GLN A 371 -7.60 4.55 -25.13
C GLN A 371 -6.63 3.77 -26.06
N ARG A 372 -7.16 2.98 -26.99
CA ARG A 372 -6.33 2.15 -27.89
C ARG A 372 -5.46 2.94 -28.85
N TRP A 373 -5.79 4.21 -29.13
CA TRP A 373 -4.94 5.11 -29.91
C TRP A 373 -3.71 5.63 -29.14
N VAL A 374 -3.62 5.40 -27.85
CA VAL A 374 -2.42 5.68 -27.07
C VAL A 374 -1.48 4.48 -27.16
N GLY A 375 -0.26 4.69 -27.61
CA GLY A 375 0.80 3.71 -27.67
C GLY A 375 1.96 4.04 -26.75
N GLY A 376 2.97 3.16 -26.69
CA GLY A 376 4.23 3.42 -26.01
C GLY A 376 4.15 3.37 -24.47
N TYR A 377 3.11 2.73 -23.91
CA TYR A 377 3.05 2.50 -22.45
C TYR A 377 4.23 1.62 -22.02
N TYR A 378 4.95 2.08 -21.02
CA TYR A 378 6.06 1.38 -20.42
C TYR A 378 5.87 1.36 -18.90
N TYR A 379 5.79 0.18 -18.33
CA TYR A 379 5.64 0.02 -16.90
C TYR A 379 6.99 -0.02 -16.19
N ASN A 380 7.05 0.65 -15.05
CA ASN A 380 8.15 0.52 -14.09
C ASN A 380 7.57 0.68 -12.68
N PRO A 381 7.63 -0.34 -11.82
CA PRO A 381 6.97 -0.34 -10.51
C PRO A 381 7.44 0.77 -9.57
N ILE A 382 8.70 1.21 -9.68
CA ILE A 382 9.26 2.31 -8.87
C ILE A 382 8.64 3.66 -9.24
N TYR A 383 8.18 3.82 -10.48
CA TYR A 383 7.51 5.03 -10.97
C TYR A 383 6.01 4.81 -11.20
N GLY A 384 5.39 3.96 -10.38
CA GLY A 384 3.99 3.54 -10.56
C GLY A 384 2.94 4.65 -10.55
N TRP A 385 3.30 5.86 -10.15
CA TRP A 385 2.42 7.03 -10.14
C TRP A 385 2.49 7.90 -11.39
N ASP A 386 3.57 7.78 -12.17
CA ASP A 386 3.83 8.67 -13.28
C ASP A 386 3.74 7.92 -14.62
N ASN A 387 2.79 8.36 -15.43
CA ASN A 387 2.86 8.04 -16.84
C ASN A 387 4.17 8.61 -17.39
N ARG A 388 5.00 7.76 -18.00
CA ARG A 388 6.20 8.21 -18.66
C ARG A 388 5.83 8.86 -19.98
N PHE A 389 5.32 10.05 -19.95
CA PHE A 389 4.75 10.76 -21.10
C PHE A 389 5.67 10.83 -22.30
N TYR A 390 7.00 10.82 -22.10
CA TYR A 390 7.95 10.88 -23.23
C TYR A 390 7.99 9.58 -24.04
N THR A 391 7.49 8.47 -23.50
CA THR A 391 7.39 7.19 -24.24
C THR A 391 6.08 7.06 -24.99
N LEU A 392 5.05 7.79 -24.55
CA LEU A 392 3.72 7.69 -25.12
C LEU A 392 3.66 8.26 -26.53
N THR A 393 2.82 7.65 -27.34
CA THR A 393 2.45 8.10 -28.69
C THR A 393 0.95 8.21 -28.79
N LYS A 394 0.45 9.07 -29.68
CA LYS A 394 -0.99 9.17 -30.00
C LYS A 394 -1.15 9.08 -31.51
N GLN A 395 -1.96 8.09 -31.96
CA GLN A 395 -2.28 7.86 -33.38
C GLN A 395 -3.59 8.54 -33.76
#